data_6f9d2061e096768efe75653491e267df
#
_entry.id   6f9d2061e096768efe75653491e267df
#
_cell.length_a   1.000
_cell.length_b   1.000
_cell.length_c   1.000
_cell.angle_alpha   90.00
_cell.angle_beta   90.00
_cell.angle_gamma   90.00
#
_symmetry.space_group_name_H-M   'P 1'
#
loop_
_entity.id
_entity.type
_entity.pdbx_description
1 polymer ?
#
loop_
_entity_poly.entity_id
_entity_poly.type
_entity_poly.pdbx_seq_one_letter_code
_entity_poly.pdbx_strand_id
1 'polypeptide(L)'
;MKICEATTFPIYIHPTRYRVCKTNSKPDMTKHIVYLCADPGIPVYGNKGASIHVQNIIRAFIRAGHRVTLFANRIDGTPPQGLETVHLVPLPAPPKGDNETRARAILAAHDTITAAIAAHAPYDLLYERYSLWSDIGMRYAEAADIPGILEINAPLIDEQRTHRELVLPAEAETIAKSAFSRARELIAVSPGVAAYLKNWPHRRITTLANGVEPQTFAAALPIRAARRDGETRIGFLGTLKPWHGLPLLIEAFARVHAEHPTARLHIIGDGPGRADLETDLAARGLTPFATIHGSIAAADVPAALGQIDIATAPYPAQDNFYFSPLKIYEYHAAGLPVITSRVGHLAEVVHDGEDGLLVPPDDPQALADAILSLARNPAHRTHLGDAGRIRVAREHSWESVAAKILALAEET
;
A
#
# COMPACT_ATOMS: atom_id res chain seq x y z
N MET A 1 -67.98 7.34 -33.11
CA MET A 1 -67.30 6.46 -32.15
C MET A 1 -66.32 5.61 -32.96
N LYS A 2 -65.06 6.05 -33.11
CA LYS A 2 -64.03 5.31 -33.81
C LYS A 2 -62.93 5.03 -32.80
N ILE A 3 -62.65 3.76 -32.59
CA ILE A 3 -61.61 3.23 -31.71
C ILE A 3 -60.28 3.37 -32.46
N CYS A 4 -59.29 4.04 -31.85
CA CYS A 4 -57.91 4.08 -32.34
C CYS A 4 -57.15 2.89 -31.75
N GLU A 5 -56.72 1.98 -32.64
CA GLU A 5 -55.79 0.90 -32.31
C GLU A 5 -54.38 1.43 -32.11
N ALA A 6 -53.74 1.00 -31.03
CA ALA A 6 -52.36 1.30 -30.73
C ALA A 6 -51.45 0.33 -31.47
N THR A 7 -50.62 0.83 -32.37
CA THR A 7 -49.63 0.07 -33.11
C THR A 7 -48.36 -0.03 -32.30
N THR A 8 -48.04 -1.22 -31.84
CA THR A 8 -46.76 -1.54 -31.17
C THR A 8 -45.69 -1.79 -32.25
N PHE A 9 -44.63 -0.96 -32.23
CA PHE A 9 -43.41 -1.20 -33.04
C PHE A 9 -42.42 -2.03 -32.23
N PRO A 10 -41.86 -3.10 -32.82
CA PRO A 10 -40.78 -3.85 -32.17
C PRO A 10 -39.46 -3.11 -32.31
N ILE A 11 -38.80 -2.86 -31.16
CA ILE A 11 -37.45 -2.32 -31.12
C ILE A 11 -36.48 -3.48 -31.47
N TYR A 12 -35.88 -3.41 -32.65
CA TYR A 12 -34.78 -4.29 -33.06
C TYR A 12 -33.50 -3.79 -32.42
N ILE A 13 -32.96 -4.52 -31.43
CA ILE A 13 -31.63 -4.27 -30.87
C ILE A 13 -30.63 -4.99 -31.78
N HIS A 14 -29.88 -4.26 -32.58
CA HIS A 14 -28.73 -4.77 -33.32
C HIS A 14 -27.57 -5.07 -32.35
N PRO A 15 -26.99 -6.28 -32.39
CA PRO A 15 -25.78 -6.55 -31.62
C PRO A 15 -24.60 -5.85 -32.27
N THR A 16 -24.15 -4.77 -31.69
CA THR A 16 -22.90 -4.08 -32.08
C THR A 16 -21.74 -5.03 -31.74
N ARG A 17 -21.18 -5.67 -32.79
CA ARG A 17 -19.93 -6.40 -32.67
C ARG A 17 -18.82 -5.41 -32.34
N TYR A 18 -18.40 -5.40 -31.07
CA TYR A 18 -17.14 -4.76 -30.70
C TYR A 18 -16.00 -5.48 -31.41
N ARG A 19 -15.43 -4.83 -32.40
CA ARG A 19 -14.16 -5.24 -33.01
C ARG A 19 -13.10 -5.00 -31.95
N VAL A 20 -12.66 -6.05 -31.26
CA VAL A 20 -11.46 -6.01 -30.44
C VAL A 20 -10.31 -5.71 -31.39
N CYS A 21 -9.81 -4.48 -31.34
CA CYS A 21 -8.53 -4.14 -31.93
C CYS A 21 -7.49 -5.06 -31.29
N LYS A 22 -7.02 -6.06 -32.02
CA LYS A 22 -5.80 -6.77 -31.68
C LYS A 22 -4.68 -5.74 -31.84
N THR A 23 -4.27 -5.13 -30.74
CA THR A 23 -2.96 -4.49 -30.66
C THR A 23 -1.94 -5.57 -30.98
N ASN A 24 -1.12 -5.35 -32.00
CA ASN A 24 0.07 -6.15 -32.27
C ASN A 24 1.01 -5.98 -31.05
N SER A 25 0.78 -6.77 -30.00
CA SER A 25 1.78 -6.94 -28.93
C SER A 25 2.95 -7.69 -29.58
N LYS A 26 4.14 -7.09 -29.54
CA LYS A 26 5.40 -7.82 -29.66
C LYS A 26 5.30 -9.10 -28.82
N PRO A 27 5.91 -10.24 -29.22
CA PRO A 27 5.94 -11.41 -28.38
C PRO A 27 6.51 -11.01 -27.02
N ASP A 28 5.69 -11.19 -26.00
CA ASP A 28 6.01 -10.87 -24.62
C ASP A 28 7.13 -11.82 -24.18
N MET A 29 8.40 -11.38 -24.31
CA MET A 29 9.53 -12.23 -23.97
C MET A 29 9.60 -12.34 -22.45
N THR A 30 9.47 -13.56 -21.93
CA THR A 30 9.63 -13.87 -20.51
C THR A 30 10.97 -13.33 -20.02
N LYS A 31 10.94 -12.33 -19.13
CA LYS A 31 12.14 -11.77 -18.49
C LYS A 31 12.54 -12.60 -17.27
N HIS A 32 13.83 -12.63 -17.00
CA HIS A 32 14.37 -13.12 -15.73
C HIS A 32 14.69 -11.93 -14.82
N ILE A 33 13.89 -11.76 -13.77
CA ILE A 33 13.96 -10.64 -12.84
C ILE A 33 14.65 -11.08 -11.55
N VAL A 34 15.67 -10.33 -11.12
CA VAL A 34 16.17 -10.41 -9.74
C VAL A 34 15.29 -9.51 -8.87
N TYR A 35 14.76 -10.06 -7.78
CA TYR A 35 14.24 -9.27 -6.68
C TYR A 35 15.22 -9.35 -5.49
N LEU A 36 15.83 -8.22 -5.12
CA LEU A 36 16.75 -8.13 -4.00
C LEU A 36 16.08 -7.46 -2.79
N CYS A 37 16.00 -8.18 -1.67
CA CYS A 37 15.55 -7.67 -0.37
C CYS A 37 16.65 -7.89 0.67
N ALA A 38 17.62 -6.97 0.72
CA ALA A 38 18.78 -7.05 1.61
C ALA A 38 18.50 -6.51 3.03
N ASP A 39 17.25 -6.24 3.38
CA ASP A 39 16.87 -5.76 4.71
C ASP A 39 16.60 -6.93 5.66
N PRO A 40 17.43 -7.14 6.72
CA PRO A 40 17.23 -8.22 7.68
C PRO A 40 16.02 -8.01 8.60
N GLY A 41 15.39 -6.82 8.56
CA GLY A 41 14.15 -6.51 9.27
C GLY A 41 12.90 -7.04 8.55
N ILE A 42 13.02 -7.45 7.28
CA ILE A 42 11.90 -7.87 6.44
C ILE A 42 11.92 -9.38 6.23
N PRO A 43 11.11 -10.15 6.95
CA PRO A 43 10.89 -11.58 6.65
C PRO A 43 10.05 -11.69 5.37
N VAL A 44 10.67 -12.06 4.25
CA VAL A 44 10.00 -12.00 2.93
C VAL A 44 8.75 -12.89 2.82
N TYR A 45 8.65 -13.98 3.60
CA TYR A 45 7.45 -14.81 3.70
C TYR A 45 6.65 -14.58 4.98
N GLY A 46 6.93 -13.46 5.69
CA GLY A 46 6.19 -13.06 6.88
C GLY A 46 4.88 -12.31 6.57
N ASN A 47 4.24 -11.81 7.64
CA ASN A 47 2.93 -11.16 7.59
C ASN A 47 2.98 -9.64 7.84
N LYS A 48 4.18 -9.03 7.90
CA LYS A 48 4.32 -7.58 8.05
C LYS A 48 3.99 -6.87 6.74
N GLY A 49 3.56 -5.62 6.79
CA GLY A 49 3.25 -4.84 5.60
C GLY A 49 4.36 -4.84 4.54
N ALA A 50 5.63 -4.70 4.96
CA ALA A 50 6.77 -4.79 4.05
C ALA A 50 6.92 -6.19 3.42
N SER A 51 6.62 -7.26 4.17
CA SER A 51 6.64 -8.64 3.65
C SER A 51 5.53 -8.86 2.61
N ILE A 52 4.33 -8.40 2.90
CA ILE A 52 3.18 -8.47 1.98
C ILE A 52 3.46 -7.68 0.70
N HIS A 53 4.11 -6.53 0.80
CA HIS A 53 4.56 -5.75 -0.35
C HIS A 53 5.51 -6.55 -1.24
N VAL A 54 6.58 -7.13 -0.69
CA VAL A 54 7.54 -7.99 -1.42
C VAL A 54 6.82 -9.14 -2.12
N GLN A 55 5.92 -9.83 -1.40
CA GLN A 55 5.16 -10.96 -1.95
C GLN A 55 4.26 -10.53 -3.11
N ASN A 56 3.58 -9.41 -3.00
CA ASN A 56 2.62 -8.98 -4.00
C ASN A 56 3.29 -8.50 -5.29
N ILE A 57 4.39 -7.75 -5.20
CA ILE A 57 5.11 -7.31 -6.40
C ILE A 57 5.74 -8.49 -7.15
N ILE A 58 6.31 -9.47 -6.41
CA ILE A 58 6.85 -10.70 -7.02
C ILE A 58 5.72 -11.50 -7.67
N ARG A 59 4.58 -11.63 -7.00
CA ARG A 59 3.38 -12.31 -7.53
C ARG A 59 2.89 -11.64 -8.82
N ALA A 60 2.92 -10.31 -8.88
CA ALA A 60 2.53 -9.57 -10.07
C ALA A 60 3.51 -9.80 -11.24
N PHE A 61 4.82 -9.86 -11.01
CA PHE A 61 5.79 -10.22 -12.05
C PHE A 61 5.57 -11.65 -12.57
N ILE A 62 5.28 -12.61 -11.68
CA ILE A 62 4.99 -14.01 -12.08
C ILE A 62 3.70 -14.07 -12.91
N ARG A 63 2.63 -13.37 -12.49
CA ARG A 63 1.37 -13.31 -13.23
C ARG A 63 1.53 -12.67 -14.61
N ALA A 64 2.47 -11.74 -14.74
CA ALA A 64 2.86 -11.16 -16.04
C ALA A 64 3.69 -12.10 -16.92
N GLY A 65 3.99 -13.33 -16.47
CA GLY A 65 4.72 -14.34 -17.24
C GLY A 65 6.24 -14.30 -17.05
N HIS A 66 6.76 -13.55 -16.09
CA HIS A 66 8.18 -13.42 -15.84
C HIS A 66 8.69 -14.43 -14.81
N ARG A 67 9.97 -14.79 -14.90
CA ARG A 67 10.68 -15.62 -13.92
C ARG A 67 11.34 -14.72 -12.89
N VAL A 68 11.18 -15.04 -11.59
CA VAL A 68 11.77 -14.26 -10.50
C VAL A 68 12.74 -15.11 -9.70
N THR A 69 13.95 -14.57 -9.47
CA THR A 69 14.88 -15.05 -8.44
C THR A 69 14.86 -14.03 -7.29
N LEU A 70 14.48 -14.49 -6.10
CA LEU A 70 14.41 -13.70 -4.88
C LEU A 70 15.67 -13.92 -4.03
N PHE A 71 16.42 -12.85 -3.78
CA PHE A 71 17.52 -12.83 -2.83
C PHE A 71 17.08 -12.14 -1.54
N ALA A 72 17.21 -12.80 -0.39
CA ALA A 72 16.74 -12.25 0.88
C ALA A 72 17.58 -12.66 2.07
N ASN A 73 17.84 -11.71 3.01
CA ASN A 73 18.53 -11.97 4.27
C ASN A 73 17.65 -12.68 5.30
N ARG A 74 16.33 -12.49 5.20
CA ARG A 74 15.38 -13.08 6.15
C ARG A 74 14.17 -13.61 5.43
N ILE A 75 13.87 -14.87 5.68
CA ILE A 75 12.79 -15.59 4.96
C ILE A 75 11.54 -15.71 5.83
N ASP A 76 11.62 -16.33 7.00
CA ASP A 76 10.56 -16.70 7.95
C ASP A 76 9.35 -17.37 7.25
N GLY A 77 9.17 -18.66 7.48
CA GLY A 77 8.03 -19.42 6.95
C GLY A 77 8.26 -20.10 5.61
N THR A 78 7.18 -20.55 4.99
CA THR A 78 7.14 -21.22 3.69
C THR A 78 6.62 -20.26 2.61
N PRO A 79 6.88 -20.54 1.32
CA PRO A 79 6.36 -19.72 0.23
C PRO A 79 4.84 -19.55 0.33
N PRO A 80 4.32 -18.33 0.40
CA PRO A 80 2.88 -18.08 0.32
C PRO A 80 2.31 -18.46 -1.05
N GLN A 81 0.99 -18.66 -1.10
CA GLN A 81 0.28 -18.99 -2.33
C GLN A 81 0.65 -18.04 -3.49
N GLY A 82 0.98 -18.63 -4.64
CA GLY A 82 1.38 -17.95 -5.86
C GLY A 82 2.86 -17.54 -5.91
N LEU A 83 3.68 -18.00 -4.94
CA LEU A 83 5.13 -17.81 -4.91
C LEU A 83 5.90 -19.14 -4.96
N GLU A 84 5.24 -20.24 -5.22
CA GLU A 84 5.80 -21.60 -5.20
C GLU A 84 6.89 -21.79 -6.29
N THR A 85 6.83 -21.01 -7.37
CA THR A 85 7.78 -21.06 -8.48
C THR A 85 8.97 -20.11 -8.33
N VAL A 86 8.99 -19.31 -7.26
CA VAL A 86 10.09 -18.36 -7.00
C VAL A 86 11.35 -19.14 -6.64
N HIS A 87 12.43 -18.87 -7.37
CA HIS A 87 13.74 -19.34 -6.96
C HIS A 87 14.28 -18.47 -5.84
N LEU A 88 14.23 -18.97 -4.60
CA LEU A 88 14.70 -18.27 -3.42
C LEU A 88 16.17 -18.60 -3.14
N VAL A 89 16.98 -17.55 -3.04
CA VAL A 89 18.40 -17.63 -2.65
C VAL A 89 18.59 -16.93 -1.30
N PRO A 90 18.84 -17.67 -0.21
CA PRO A 90 19.13 -17.09 1.08
C PRO A 90 20.44 -16.30 1.07
N LEU A 91 20.42 -15.09 1.62
CA LEU A 91 21.60 -14.25 1.82
C LEU A 91 22.12 -14.38 3.27
N PRO A 92 23.42 -14.08 3.51
CA PRO A 92 23.99 -14.07 4.85
C PRO A 92 23.18 -13.15 5.78
N ALA A 93 22.64 -13.69 6.87
CA ALA A 93 21.97 -12.91 7.90
C ALA A 93 23.00 -12.28 8.85
N PRO A 94 22.84 -11.01 9.27
CA PRO A 94 23.72 -10.43 10.27
C PRO A 94 23.59 -11.18 11.60
N PRO A 95 24.67 -11.27 12.40
CA PRO A 95 24.63 -11.91 13.70
C PRO A 95 23.68 -11.19 14.67
N LYS A 96 23.32 -11.87 15.76
CA LYS A 96 22.69 -11.21 16.91
C LYS A 96 23.71 -10.28 17.55
N GLY A 97 23.30 -9.08 17.94
CA GLY A 97 24.17 -8.09 18.55
C GLY A 97 23.55 -6.69 18.51
N ASP A 98 24.36 -5.69 18.90
CA ASP A 98 23.99 -4.29 18.79
C ASP A 98 23.87 -3.83 17.32
N ASN A 99 23.34 -2.63 17.13
CA ASN A 99 23.06 -2.10 15.79
C ASN A 99 24.35 -1.91 14.97
N GLU A 100 25.46 -1.49 15.59
CA GLU A 100 26.72 -1.25 14.88
C GLU A 100 27.37 -2.56 14.43
N THR A 101 27.45 -3.57 15.30
CA THR A 101 27.95 -4.91 14.96
C THR A 101 27.16 -5.50 13.79
N ARG A 102 25.85 -5.36 13.80
CA ARG A 102 24.98 -5.84 12.71
C ARG A 102 25.21 -5.09 11.40
N ALA A 103 25.33 -3.76 11.46
CA ALA A 103 25.61 -2.94 10.28
C ALA A 103 26.96 -3.29 9.65
N ARG A 104 28.01 -3.44 10.45
CA ARG A 104 29.35 -3.85 9.96
C ARG A 104 29.34 -5.24 9.32
N ALA A 105 28.58 -6.19 9.88
CA ALA A 105 28.43 -7.52 9.31
C ALA A 105 27.70 -7.50 7.96
N ILE A 106 26.67 -6.65 7.78
CA ILE A 106 26.00 -6.48 6.50
C ILE A 106 26.97 -5.90 5.46
N LEU A 107 27.71 -4.87 5.81
CA LEU A 107 28.71 -4.28 4.91
C LEU A 107 29.81 -5.28 4.52
N ALA A 108 30.27 -6.08 5.45
CA ALA A 108 31.29 -7.13 5.19
C ALA A 108 30.77 -8.26 4.28
N ALA A 109 29.46 -8.45 4.18
CA ALA A 109 28.85 -9.49 3.35
C ALA A 109 28.67 -9.08 1.87
N HIS A 110 28.95 -7.83 1.49
CA HIS A 110 28.67 -7.29 0.16
C HIS A 110 29.26 -8.15 -0.97
N ASP A 111 30.52 -8.54 -0.88
CA ASP A 111 31.18 -9.35 -1.92
C ASP A 111 30.54 -10.74 -2.03
N THR A 112 30.21 -11.36 -0.90
CA THR A 112 29.52 -12.65 -0.86
C THR A 112 28.15 -12.57 -1.53
N ILE A 113 27.39 -11.51 -1.25
CA ILE A 113 26.07 -11.29 -1.85
C ILE A 113 26.19 -11.02 -3.35
N THR A 114 27.16 -10.20 -3.76
CA THR A 114 27.43 -9.93 -5.18
C THR A 114 27.78 -11.23 -5.93
N ALA A 115 28.62 -12.07 -5.36
CA ALA A 115 28.97 -13.39 -5.94
C ALA A 115 27.74 -14.30 -6.03
N ALA A 116 26.87 -14.31 -5.02
CA ALA A 116 25.64 -15.08 -5.05
C ALA A 116 24.69 -14.61 -6.17
N ILE A 117 24.54 -13.31 -6.38
CA ILE A 117 23.76 -12.77 -7.50
C ILE A 117 24.38 -13.22 -8.83
N ALA A 118 25.68 -13.05 -9.01
CA ALA A 118 26.39 -13.41 -10.24
C ALA A 118 26.27 -14.91 -10.59
N ALA A 119 26.24 -15.79 -9.59
CA ALA A 119 26.15 -17.24 -9.78
C ALA A 119 24.83 -17.72 -10.41
N HIS A 120 23.78 -16.89 -10.41
CA HIS A 120 22.45 -17.23 -10.93
C HIS A 120 22.08 -16.45 -12.20
N ALA A 121 23.03 -15.67 -12.76
CA ALA A 121 22.85 -14.91 -14.00
C ALA A 121 22.63 -15.87 -15.22
N PRO A 122 22.11 -15.39 -16.39
CA PRO A 122 21.84 -13.99 -16.71
C PRO A 122 20.46 -13.49 -16.23
N TYR A 123 20.33 -12.15 -16.17
CA TYR A 123 19.11 -11.47 -15.81
C TYR A 123 18.79 -10.35 -16.81
N ASP A 124 17.48 -9.99 -16.92
CA ASP A 124 16.97 -8.92 -17.76
C ASP A 124 16.67 -7.63 -16.97
N LEU A 125 16.48 -7.74 -15.65
CA LEU A 125 16.14 -6.65 -14.74
C LEU A 125 16.56 -7.00 -13.32
N LEU A 126 17.17 -6.04 -12.63
CA LEU A 126 17.36 -6.09 -11.19
C LEU A 126 16.45 -5.07 -10.50
N TYR A 127 15.53 -5.56 -9.69
CA TYR A 127 14.64 -4.76 -8.85
C TYR A 127 15.05 -4.91 -7.39
N GLU A 128 15.44 -3.82 -6.73
CA GLU A 128 15.87 -3.83 -5.34
C GLU A 128 14.95 -2.98 -4.48
N ARG A 129 14.51 -3.52 -3.35
CA ARG A 129 13.91 -2.73 -2.27
C ARG A 129 15.04 -2.12 -1.43
N TYR A 130 15.08 -0.77 -1.38
CA TYR A 130 16.14 -0.05 -0.66
C TYR A 130 16.29 -0.53 0.79
N SER A 131 17.51 -0.83 1.14
CA SER A 131 17.97 -1.20 2.47
C SER A 131 19.14 -0.29 2.87
N LEU A 132 19.14 0.16 4.12
CA LEU A 132 20.06 1.20 4.62
C LEU A 132 21.54 0.89 4.33
N TRP A 133 21.93 -0.38 4.37
CA TRP A 133 23.32 -0.83 4.25
C TRP A 133 23.61 -1.54 2.92
N SER A 134 22.77 -1.38 1.88
CA SER A 134 22.95 -2.05 0.60
C SER A 134 22.99 -1.07 -0.57
N ASP A 135 24.05 -1.17 -1.36
CA ASP A 135 24.13 -0.66 -2.73
C ASP A 135 24.45 -1.80 -3.73
N ILE A 136 24.35 -3.04 -3.25
CA ILE A 136 24.87 -4.25 -3.93
C ILE A 136 24.16 -4.46 -5.25
N GLY A 137 22.83 -4.39 -5.27
CA GLY A 137 22.04 -4.63 -6.46
C GLY A 137 22.33 -3.59 -7.53
N MET A 138 22.39 -2.32 -7.16
CA MET A 138 22.64 -1.24 -8.12
C MET A 138 24.05 -1.27 -8.67
N ARG A 139 25.07 -1.62 -7.86
CA ARG A 139 26.45 -1.85 -8.35
C ARG A 139 26.50 -3.04 -9.32
N TYR A 140 25.82 -4.14 -8.98
CA TYR A 140 25.77 -5.31 -9.85
C TYR A 140 25.07 -4.98 -11.18
N ALA A 141 23.91 -4.33 -11.14
CA ALA A 141 23.14 -3.97 -12.33
C ALA A 141 23.97 -3.07 -13.29
N GLU A 142 24.67 -2.07 -12.75
CA GLU A 142 25.57 -1.21 -13.53
C GLU A 142 26.74 -1.99 -14.14
N ALA A 143 27.39 -2.88 -13.38
CA ALA A 143 28.51 -3.69 -13.85
C ALA A 143 28.11 -4.75 -14.89
N ALA A 144 26.88 -5.26 -14.81
CA ALA A 144 26.32 -6.26 -15.73
C ALA A 144 25.59 -5.62 -16.93
N ASP A 145 25.54 -4.28 -17.01
CA ASP A 145 24.83 -3.51 -18.04
C ASP A 145 23.35 -3.92 -18.21
N ILE A 146 22.67 -4.12 -17.08
CA ILE A 146 21.24 -4.41 -17.04
C ILE A 146 20.48 -3.29 -16.32
N PRO A 147 19.19 -3.08 -16.59
CA PRO A 147 18.37 -2.13 -15.85
C PRO A 147 18.38 -2.44 -14.35
N GLY A 148 18.79 -1.46 -13.53
CA GLY A 148 18.69 -1.50 -12.07
C GLY A 148 17.63 -0.53 -11.60
N ILE A 149 16.56 -1.03 -10.99
CA ILE A 149 15.49 -0.21 -10.41
C ILE A 149 15.55 -0.34 -8.89
N LEU A 150 15.63 0.79 -8.20
CA LEU A 150 15.66 0.86 -6.76
C LEU A 150 14.38 1.48 -6.23
N GLU A 151 13.63 0.74 -5.42
CA GLU A 151 12.40 1.19 -4.77
C GLU A 151 12.68 1.71 -3.37
N ILE A 152 12.33 2.98 -3.12
CA ILE A 152 12.50 3.67 -1.85
C ILE A 152 11.16 3.81 -1.16
N ASN A 153 10.97 3.07 -0.07
CA ASN A 153 9.72 3.05 0.71
C ASN A 153 9.69 4.06 1.85
N ALA A 154 10.86 4.57 2.26
CA ALA A 154 11.02 5.55 3.32
C ALA A 154 12.39 6.22 3.26
N PRO A 155 12.57 7.42 3.82
CA PRO A 155 13.86 8.08 4.01
C PRO A 155 14.61 7.44 5.18
N LEU A 156 15.15 6.21 4.97
CA LEU A 156 15.66 5.34 6.06
C LEU A 156 16.73 6.01 6.92
N ILE A 157 17.60 6.85 6.35
CA ILE A 157 18.64 7.58 7.12
C ILE A 157 17.97 8.54 8.10
N ASP A 158 16.98 9.30 7.66
CA ASP A 158 16.28 10.29 8.49
C ASP A 158 15.39 9.58 9.53
N GLU A 159 14.75 8.48 9.16
CA GLU A 159 13.99 7.64 10.11
C GLU A 159 14.87 7.11 11.25
N GLN A 160 16.08 6.63 10.91
CA GLN A 160 16.99 6.13 11.94
C GLN A 160 17.49 7.29 12.85
N ARG A 161 17.80 8.46 12.28
CA ARG A 161 18.20 9.63 13.05
C ARG A 161 17.11 10.12 14.00
N THR A 162 15.86 10.12 13.55
CA THR A 162 14.74 10.73 14.28
C THR A 162 14.10 9.77 15.29
N HIS A 163 13.96 8.48 14.92
CA HIS A 163 13.12 7.55 15.67
C HIS A 163 13.91 6.38 16.28
N ARG A 164 15.20 6.26 15.97
CA ARG A 164 16.07 5.19 16.44
C ARG A 164 17.49 5.71 16.66
N GLU A 165 18.47 4.88 16.43
CA GLU A 165 19.88 5.22 16.44
C GLU A 165 20.50 4.96 15.06
N LEU A 166 20.96 6.00 14.38
CA LEU A 166 21.73 5.85 13.16
C LEU A 166 23.20 5.54 13.51
N VAL A 167 23.57 4.29 13.47
CA VAL A 167 24.98 3.87 13.55
C VAL A 167 25.68 4.10 12.21
N LEU A 168 27.02 4.31 12.22
CA LEU A 168 27.84 4.47 11.02
C LEU A 168 27.26 5.48 10.00
N PRO A 169 26.99 6.74 10.40
CA PRO A 169 26.28 7.70 9.55
C PRO A 169 27.04 8.03 8.24
N ALA A 170 28.36 8.07 8.26
CA ALA A 170 29.17 8.35 7.07
C ALA A 170 29.09 7.21 6.05
N GLU A 171 29.12 5.96 6.51
CA GLU A 171 28.95 4.77 5.69
C GLU A 171 27.53 4.70 5.13
N ALA A 172 26.50 4.99 5.95
CA ALA A 172 25.09 5.03 5.49
C ALA A 172 24.90 6.03 4.35
N GLU A 173 25.45 7.25 4.48
CA GLU A 173 25.39 8.25 3.42
C GLU A 173 26.18 7.85 2.17
N THR A 174 27.34 7.23 2.33
CA THR A 174 28.17 6.76 1.22
C THR A 174 27.43 5.66 0.43
N ILE A 175 26.85 4.70 1.12
CA ILE A 175 26.05 3.61 0.53
C ILE A 175 24.81 4.19 -0.18
N ALA A 176 24.08 5.09 0.45
CA ALA A 176 22.90 5.72 -0.16
C ALA A 176 23.29 6.49 -1.44
N LYS A 177 24.35 7.31 -1.40
CA LYS A 177 24.87 8.01 -2.59
C LYS A 177 25.24 7.04 -3.70
N SER A 178 25.91 5.94 -3.37
CA SER A 178 26.28 4.89 -4.31
C SER A 178 25.05 4.22 -4.95
N ALA A 179 24.08 3.80 -4.13
CA ALA A 179 22.87 3.14 -4.61
C ALA A 179 22.01 4.07 -5.50
N PHE A 180 21.76 5.30 -5.03
CA PHE A 180 20.89 6.23 -5.74
C PHE A 180 21.48 6.74 -7.05
N SER A 181 22.79 7.00 -7.11
CA SER A 181 23.46 7.45 -8.34
C SER A 181 23.56 6.38 -9.42
N ARG A 182 23.63 5.09 -9.03
CA ARG A 182 23.78 3.96 -9.96
C ARG A 182 22.44 3.44 -10.46
N ALA A 183 21.39 3.57 -9.67
CA ALA A 183 20.06 3.17 -10.11
C ALA A 183 19.71 3.86 -11.44
N ARG A 184 19.26 3.09 -12.42
CA ARG A 184 18.69 3.64 -13.66
C ARG A 184 17.44 4.44 -13.36
N GLU A 185 16.61 3.93 -12.44
CA GLU A 185 15.39 4.53 -11.98
C GLU A 185 15.26 4.39 -10.46
N LEU A 186 14.94 5.48 -9.77
CA LEU A 186 14.50 5.47 -8.38
C LEU A 186 12.97 5.52 -8.34
N ILE A 187 12.35 4.52 -7.75
CA ILE A 187 10.91 4.53 -7.49
C ILE A 187 10.68 5.06 -6.09
N ALA A 188 10.05 6.23 -6.00
CA ALA A 188 9.57 6.81 -4.76
C ALA A 188 8.10 6.39 -4.52
N VAL A 189 7.78 5.75 -3.41
CA VAL A 189 6.41 5.29 -3.13
C VAL A 189 5.43 6.42 -2.81
N SER A 190 5.92 7.65 -2.72
CA SER A 190 5.10 8.85 -2.46
C SER A 190 5.83 10.12 -2.91
N PRO A 191 5.11 11.24 -3.11
CA PRO A 191 5.73 12.54 -3.37
C PRO A 191 6.70 13.01 -2.28
N GLY A 192 6.42 12.67 -1.02
CA GLY A 192 7.32 12.97 0.11
C GLY A 192 8.66 12.25 0.00
N VAL A 193 8.65 10.97 -0.37
CA VAL A 193 9.89 10.23 -0.66
C VAL A 193 10.59 10.79 -1.91
N ALA A 194 9.85 11.17 -2.95
CA ALA A 194 10.44 11.79 -4.13
C ALA A 194 11.14 13.13 -3.79
N ALA A 195 10.53 13.94 -2.92
CA ALA A 195 11.13 15.19 -2.44
C ALA A 195 12.43 14.94 -1.65
N TYR A 196 12.45 13.91 -0.80
CA TYR A 196 13.68 13.49 -0.11
C TYR A 196 14.78 13.09 -1.10
N LEU A 197 14.44 12.29 -2.12
CA LEU A 197 15.41 11.80 -3.11
C LEU A 197 16.01 12.90 -3.97
N LYS A 198 15.32 14.02 -4.22
CA LYS A 198 15.85 15.17 -4.96
C LYS A 198 17.10 15.80 -4.31
N ASN A 199 17.34 15.54 -3.03
CA ASN A 199 18.53 16.02 -2.31
C ASN A 199 19.75 15.08 -2.47
N TRP A 200 19.59 13.95 -3.17
CA TRP A 200 20.61 12.94 -3.38
C TRP A 200 21.03 12.85 -4.86
N PRO A 201 22.24 12.41 -5.17
CA PRO A 201 22.62 12.10 -6.54
C PRO A 201 21.70 11.03 -7.13
N HIS A 202 21.11 11.30 -8.30
CA HIS A 202 20.19 10.37 -8.95
C HIS A 202 20.20 10.60 -10.48
N ARG A 203 19.78 9.57 -11.25
CA ARG A 203 19.53 9.68 -12.69
C ARG A 203 18.09 10.11 -12.95
N ARG A 204 17.13 9.29 -12.49
CA ARG A 204 15.69 9.53 -12.67
C ARG A 204 14.94 9.19 -11.38
N ILE A 205 13.83 9.87 -11.12
CA ILE A 205 12.91 9.59 -10.01
C ILE A 205 11.50 9.54 -10.56
N THR A 206 10.84 8.39 -10.35
CA THR A 206 9.41 8.23 -10.64
C THR A 206 8.65 8.01 -9.34
N THR A 207 7.56 8.77 -9.14
CA THR A 207 6.64 8.49 -8.03
C THR A 207 5.67 7.39 -8.45
N LEU A 208 5.73 6.26 -7.76
CA LEU A 208 4.87 5.11 -8.00
C LEU A 208 4.38 4.56 -6.67
N ALA A 209 3.12 4.82 -6.35
CA ALA A 209 2.50 4.35 -5.12
C ALA A 209 2.40 2.82 -5.09
N ASN A 210 2.36 2.26 -3.88
CA ASN A 210 2.15 0.84 -3.65
C ASN A 210 0.80 0.38 -4.21
N GLY A 211 0.73 -0.89 -4.59
CA GLY A 211 -0.48 -1.52 -5.09
C GLY A 211 -1.36 -2.12 -4.00
N VAL A 212 -2.52 -2.56 -4.43
CA VAL A 212 -3.45 -3.40 -3.67
C VAL A 212 -3.87 -4.59 -4.53
N GLU A 213 -4.42 -5.65 -3.91
CA GLU A 213 -5.01 -6.80 -4.63
C GLU A 213 -6.54 -6.67 -4.64
N PRO A 214 -7.15 -6.05 -5.68
CA PRO A 214 -8.59 -5.73 -5.66
C PRO A 214 -9.49 -6.95 -5.52
N GLN A 215 -9.08 -8.09 -6.09
CA GLN A 215 -9.85 -9.34 -6.06
C GLN A 215 -10.00 -9.88 -4.63
N THR A 216 -8.95 -9.75 -3.82
CA THR A 216 -8.97 -10.15 -2.41
C THR A 216 -9.98 -9.32 -1.63
N PHE A 217 -10.03 -8.01 -1.87
CA PHE A 217 -10.94 -7.10 -1.16
C PHE A 217 -12.38 -7.13 -1.68
N ALA A 218 -12.63 -7.67 -2.87
CA ALA A 218 -13.99 -7.87 -3.37
C ALA A 218 -14.86 -8.75 -2.45
N ALA A 219 -14.25 -9.61 -1.62
CA ALA A 219 -14.94 -10.39 -0.59
C ALA A 219 -15.70 -9.54 0.45
N ALA A 220 -15.32 -8.27 0.63
CA ALA A 220 -16.02 -7.34 1.53
C ALA A 220 -17.45 -7.00 1.07
N LEU A 221 -17.69 -6.96 -0.25
CA LEU A 221 -18.96 -6.50 -0.82
C LEU A 221 -20.17 -7.36 -0.42
N PRO A 222 -20.16 -8.71 -0.58
CA PRO A 222 -21.30 -9.54 -0.19
C PRO A 222 -21.53 -9.52 1.32
N ILE A 223 -20.49 -9.41 2.14
CA ILE A 223 -20.62 -9.33 3.59
C ILE A 223 -21.39 -8.05 3.97
N ARG A 224 -21.02 -6.89 3.42
CA ARG A 224 -21.71 -5.63 3.67
C ARG A 224 -23.14 -5.67 3.16
N ALA A 225 -23.36 -6.19 1.95
CA ALA A 225 -24.67 -6.30 1.36
C ALA A 225 -25.65 -7.22 2.12
N ALA A 226 -25.13 -8.19 2.88
CA ALA A 226 -25.96 -9.12 3.66
C ALA A 226 -26.45 -8.54 4.99
N ARG A 227 -25.88 -7.45 5.50
CA ARG A 227 -26.23 -6.87 6.79
C ARG A 227 -27.62 -6.22 6.77
N ARG A 228 -28.36 -6.38 7.87
CA ARG A 228 -29.75 -5.88 8.03
C ARG A 228 -30.02 -5.32 9.43
N ASP A 229 -28.95 -5.02 10.20
CA ASP A 229 -29.04 -4.59 11.60
C ASP A 229 -29.44 -3.11 11.78
N GLY A 230 -29.42 -2.33 10.69
CA GLY A 230 -29.73 -0.90 10.72
C GLY A 230 -28.63 -0.02 11.29
N GLU A 231 -27.49 -0.59 11.64
CA GLU A 231 -26.34 0.16 12.12
C GLU A 231 -25.56 0.81 10.98
N THR A 232 -24.94 1.96 11.26
CA THR A 232 -23.92 2.58 10.40
C THR A 232 -22.56 2.42 11.06
N ARG A 233 -21.67 1.66 10.45
CA ARG A 233 -20.37 1.31 11.02
C ARG A 233 -19.26 2.14 10.42
N ILE A 234 -18.65 2.96 11.26
CA ILE A 234 -17.47 3.79 10.96
C ILE A 234 -16.25 2.96 11.31
N GLY A 235 -15.30 2.83 10.37
CA GLY A 235 -14.14 1.98 10.53
C GLY A 235 -12.80 2.71 10.41
N PHE A 236 -11.84 2.25 11.21
CA PHE A 236 -10.43 2.56 11.08
C PHE A 236 -9.64 1.24 10.97
N LEU A 237 -8.68 1.18 10.06
CA LEU A 237 -7.73 0.07 9.91
C LEU A 237 -6.28 0.56 10.08
N GLY A 238 -5.52 -0.09 10.95
CA GLY A 238 -4.07 0.13 11.06
C GLY A 238 -3.53 0.06 12.46
N THR A 239 -2.21 0.17 12.58
CA THR A 239 -1.53 0.22 13.89
C THR A 239 -1.97 1.46 14.66
N LEU A 240 -2.24 1.30 15.97
CA LEU A 240 -2.66 2.40 16.84
C LEU A 240 -1.46 3.27 17.24
N LYS A 241 -1.08 4.18 16.33
CA LYS A 241 0.04 5.10 16.48
C LYS A 241 -0.46 6.54 16.62
N PRO A 242 0.27 7.43 17.34
CA PRO A 242 -0.14 8.82 17.56
C PRO A 242 -0.46 9.58 16.27
N TRP A 243 0.30 9.33 15.21
CA TRP A 243 0.13 10.02 13.91
C TRP A 243 -1.04 9.51 13.06
N HIS A 244 -1.84 8.57 13.55
CA HIS A 244 -3.04 8.09 12.86
C HIS A 244 -4.34 8.82 13.26
N GLY A 245 -4.26 9.80 14.19
CA GLY A 245 -5.38 10.68 14.53
C GLY A 245 -6.56 10.01 15.24
N LEU A 246 -6.30 8.94 16.00
CA LEU A 246 -7.38 8.23 16.72
C LEU A 246 -8.10 9.10 17.76
N PRO A 247 -7.44 9.98 18.54
CA PRO A 247 -8.15 10.90 19.43
C PRO A 247 -9.14 11.80 18.68
N LEU A 248 -8.76 12.29 17.49
CA LEU A 248 -9.62 13.07 16.61
C LEU A 248 -10.85 12.26 16.17
N LEU A 249 -10.64 10.97 15.81
CA LEU A 249 -11.73 10.08 15.42
C LEU A 249 -12.72 9.83 16.57
N ILE A 250 -12.23 9.62 17.80
CA ILE A 250 -13.12 9.42 18.97
C ILE A 250 -13.95 10.68 19.24
N GLU A 251 -13.31 11.85 19.18
CA GLU A 251 -14.04 13.11 19.38
C GLU A 251 -15.10 13.34 18.31
N ALA A 252 -14.77 13.11 17.04
CA ALA A 252 -15.73 13.15 15.95
C ALA A 252 -16.86 12.11 16.13
N PHE A 253 -16.51 10.89 16.53
CA PHE A 253 -17.50 9.82 16.76
C PHE A 253 -18.46 10.15 17.90
N ALA A 254 -18.00 10.82 18.97
CA ALA A 254 -18.87 11.28 20.05
C ALA A 254 -20.01 12.20 19.52
N ARG A 255 -19.65 13.13 18.62
CA ARG A 255 -20.61 14.03 17.97
C ARG A 255 -21.55 13.26 17.04
N VAL A 256 -20.99 12.35 16.23
CA VAL A 256 -21.77 11.48 15.32
C VAL A 256 -22.77 10.64 16.09
N HIS A 257 -22.36 9.99 17.17
CA HIS A 257 -23.24 9.10 17.95
C HIS A 257 -24.38 9.88 18.64
N ALA A 258 -24.12 11.10 19.08
CA ALA A 258 -25.15 11.96 19.66
C ALA A 258 -26.28 12.31 18.66
N GLU A 259 -25.96 12.48 17.36
CA GLU A 259 -26.93 12.82 16.31
C GLU A 259 -27.44 11.59 15.54
N HIS A 260 -26.69 10.46 15.58
CA HIS A 260 -27.01 9.22 14.89
C HIS A 260 -26.74 8.03 15.81
N PRO A 261 -27.67 7.71 16.76
CA PRO A 261 -27.46 6.72 17.81
C PRO A 261 -27.23 5.28 17.33
N THR A 262 -27.53 4.98 16.06
CA THR A 262 -27.25 3.68 15.44
C THR A 262 -25.81 3.60 14.89
N ALA A 263 -25.01 4.67 15.00
CA ALA A 263 -23.61 4.65 14.63
C ALA A 263 -22.79 3.74 15.55
N ARG A 264 -21.86 2.98 14.98
CA ARG A 264 -20.90 2.13 15.68
C ARG A 264 -19.49 2.42 15.17
N LEU A 265 -18.52 2.41 16.10
CA LEU A 265 -17.12 2.60 15.77
C LEU A 265 -16.39 1.25 15.78
N HIS A 266 -15.69 0.94 14.70
CA HIS A 266 -14.88 -0.28 14.56
C HIS A 266 -13.42 0.08 14.36
N ILE A 267 -12.56 -0.29 15.29
CA ILE A 267 -11.10 -0.10 15.22
C ILE A 267 -10.47 -1.46 14.93
N ILE A 268 -9.91 -1.61 13.74
CA ILE A 268 -9.24 -2.83 13.28
C ILE A 268 -7.73 -2.60 13.37
N GLY A 269 -7.10 -3.15 14.37
CA GLY A 269 -5.68 -3.00 14.64
C GLY A 269 -5.34 -2.93 16.11
N ASP A 270 -4.05 -2.92 16.38
CA ASP A 270 -3.48 -2.84 17.73
C ASP A 270 -2.23 -1.95 17.71
N GLY A 271 -1.77 -1.55 18.89
CA GLY A 271 -0.57 -0.74 19.00
C GLY A 271 -0.42 -0.01 20.32
N PRO A 272 0.65 0.81 20.46
CA PRO A 272 0.94 1.48 21.73
C PRO A 272 -0.15 2.46 22.19
N GLY A 273 -0.97 2.99 21.31
CA GLY A 273 -2.07 3.92 21.65
C GLY A 273 -3.35 3.22 22.16
N ARG A 274 -3.38 1.89 22.32
CA ARG A 274 -4.60 1.17 22.68
C ARG A 274 -5.17 1.57 24.04
N ALA A 275 -4.32 1.63 25.06
CA ALA A 275 -4.77 1.96 26.43
C ALA A 275 -5.35 3.37 26.52
N ASP A 276 -4.75 4.33 25.82
CA ASP A 276 -5.24 5.71 25.77
C ASP A 276 -6.58 5.79 25.03
N LEU A 277 -6.73 5.02 23.93
CA LEU A 277 -7.96 4.90 23.16
C LEU A 277 -9.12 4.33 24.02
N GLU A 278 -8.89 3.24 24.74
CA GLU A 278 -9.88 2.62 25.63
C GLU A 278 -10.27 3.57 26.75
N THR A 279 -9.32 4.32 27.32
CA THR A 279 -9.55 5.33 28.34
C THR A 279 -10.42 6.48 27.84
N ASP A 280 -10.14 7.02 26.65
CA ASP A 280 -10.91 8.13 26.06
C ASP A 280 -12.34 7.69 25.71
N LEU A 281 -12.51 6.47 25.16
CA LEU A 281 -13.85 5.89 24.90
C LEU A 281 -14.66 5.75 26.20
N ALA A 282 -14.04 5.27 27.29
CA ALA A 282 -14.70 5.12 28.57
C ALA A 282 -15.07 6.47 29.19
N ALA A 283 -14.19 7.46 29.15
CA ALA A 283 -14.41 8.81 29.68
C ALA A 283 -15.59 9.52 28.99
N ARG A 284 -15.82 9.20 27.71
CA ARG A 284 -16.94 9.74 26.91
C ARG A 284 -18.22 8.87 26.97
N GLY A 285 -18.20 7.73 27.67
CA GLY A 285 -19.33 6.79 27.70
C GLY A 285 -19.57 6.05 26.38
N LEU A 286 -18.58 5.99 25.50
CA LEU A 286 -18.68 5.43 24.14
C LEU A 286 -18.29 3.94 24.05
N THR A 287 -17.79 3.34 25.13
CA THR A 287 -17.37 1.92 25.14
C THR A 287 -18.44 0.96 24.62
N PRO A 288 -19.75 1.09 24.92
CA PRO A 288 -20.78 0.19 24.38
C PRO A 288 -21.00 0.31 22.87
N PHE A 289 -20.51 1.37 22.24
CA PHE A 289 -20.74 1.70 20.82
C PHE A 289 -19.49 1.60 19.98
N ALA A 290 -18.36 1.18 20.58
CA ALA A 290 -17.08 1.00 19.91
C ALA A 290 -16.56 -0.43 20.09
N THR A 291 -16.01 -1.02 19.03
CA THR A 291 -15.37 -2.33 19.04
C THR A 291 -13.92 -2.20 18.60
N ILE A 292 -13.00 -2.60 19.45
CA ILE A 292 -11.57 -2.70 19.12
C ILE A 292 -11.25 -4.17 18.84
N HIS A 293 -11.05 -4.49 17.55
CA HIS A 293 -10.83 -5.87 17.09
C HIS A 293 -9.43 -6.41 17.42
N GLY A 294 -8.51 -5.52 17.79
CA GLY A 294 -7.10 -5.90 17.94
C GLY A 294 -6.43 -6.18 16.59
N SER A 295 -5.24 -6.77 16.64
CA SER A 295 -4.50 -7.19 15.46
C SER A 295 -5.16 -8.42 14.83
N ILE A 296 -5.43 -8.36 13.54
CA ILE A 296 -6.00 -9.46 12.75
C ILE A 296 -5.02 -9.91 11.67
N ALA A 297 -5.17 -11.13 11.18
CA ALA A 297 -4.35 -11.62 10.07
C ALA A 297 -4.68 -10.86 8.77
N ALA A 298 -3.70 -10.66 7.90
CA ALA A 298 -3.89 -9.96 6.63
C ALA A 298 -4.99 -10.60 5.76
N ALA A 299 -5.14 -11.93 5.83
CA ALA A 299 -6.19 -12.66 5.12
C ALA A 299 -7.61 -12.32 5.61
N ASP A 300 -7.77 -11.87 6.86
CA ASP A 300 -9.05 -11.54 7.46
C ASP A 300 -9.46 -10.07 7.26
N VAL A 301 -8.53 -9.22 6.82
CA VAL A 301 -8.78 -7.78 6.61
C VAL A 301 -9.94 -7.54 5.64
N PRO A 302 -10.07 -8.22 4.49
CA PRO A 302 -11.20 -8.02 3.58
C PRO A 302 -12.54 -8.31 4.23
N ALA A 303 -12.65 -9.39 5.02
CA ALA A 303 -13.88 -9.73 5.74
C ALA A 303 -14.21 -8.70 6.83
N ALA A 304 -13.21 -8.22 7.56
CA ALA A 304 -13.39 -7.16 8.56
C ALA A 304 -13.84 -5.84 7.91
N LEU A 305 -13.28 -5.44 6.77
CA LEU A 305 -13.73 -4.28 6.00
C LEU A 305 -15.14 -4.45 5.43
N GLY A 306 -15.59 -5.68 5.20
CA GLY A 306 -16.98 -6.00 4.86
C GLY A 306 -17.99 -5.65 5.96
N GLN A 307 -17.54 -5.50 7.19
CA GLN A 307 -18.38 -5.04 8.32
C GLN A 307 -18.48 -3.51 8.42
N ILE A 308 -17.73 -2.76 7.62
CA ILE A 308 -17.66 -1.30 7.67
C ILE A 308 -18.55 -0.68 6.58
N ASP A 309 -19.10 0.50 6.83
CA ASP A 309 -19.89 1.29 5.89
C ASP A 309 -19.14 2.56 5.44
N ILE A 310 -18.37 3.16 6.34
CA ILE A 310 -17.59 4.39 6.11
C ILE A 310 -16.20 4.16 6.67
N ALA A 311 -15.18 4.27 5.82
CA ALA A 311 -13.79 4.13 6.24
C ALA A 311 -13.18 5.50 6.57
N THR A 312 -12.34 5.55 7.60
CA THR A 312 -11.71 6.79 8.05
C THR A 312 -10.20 6.68 8.14
N ALA A 313 -9.52 7.77 7.77
CA ALA A 313 -8.07 7.93 7.90
C ALA A 313 -7.77 9.37 8.35
N PRO A 314 -8.05 9.73 9.62
CA PRO A 314 -8.04 11.11 10.11
C PRO A 314 -6.64 11.54 10.57
N TYR A 315 -5.71 11.62 9.64
CA TYR A 315 -4.34 12.03 9.94
C TYR A 315 -4.31 13.47 10.50
N PRO A 316 -3.57 13.73 11.60
CA PRO A 316 -3.33 15.08 12.10
C PRO A 316 -2.48 15.88 11.13
N ALA A 317 -2.42 17.19 11.28
CA ALA A 317 -1.50 18.03 10.53
C ALA A 317 -0.04 17.58 10.74
N GLN A 318 0.71 17.42 9.66
CA GLN A 318 2.13 17.03 9.69
C GLN A 318 2.85 17.67 8.51
N ASP A 319 4.02 18.24 8.78
CA ASP A 319 4.84 18.90 7.76
C ASP A 319 5.47 17.90 6.78
N ASN A 320 5.80 16.69 7.25
CA ASN A 320 6.50 15.65 6.49
C ASN A 320 5.65 14.38 6.33
N PHE A 321 4.57 14.46 5.55
CA PHE A 321 3.75 13.29 5.22
C PHE A 321 4.37 12.54 4.05
N TYR A 322 5.23 11.56 4.32
CA TYR A 322 5.90 10.75 3.28
C TYR A 322 5.29 9.34 3.10
N PHE A 323 4.36 8.94 3.95
CA PHE A 323 3.81 7.59 3.93
C PHE A 323 3.00 7.30 2.67
N SER A 324 3.13 6.08 2.13
CA SER A 324 2.16 5.55 1.17
C SER A 324 0.94 5.07 1.96
N PRO A 325 -0.26 5.60 1.68
CA PRO A 325 -1.44 5.33 2.49
C PRO A 325 -2.14 4.04 2.10
N LEU A 326 -1.48 2.88 2.31
CA LEU A 326 -1.98 1.55 1.90
C LEU A 326 -3.43 1.30 2.30
N LYS A 327 -3.82 1.70 3.53
CA LYS A 327 -5.20 1.52 4.01
C LYS A 327 -6.25 2.21 3.13
N ILE A 328 -5.92 3.33 2.48
CA ILE A 328 -6.87 4.03 1.59
C ILE A 328 -7.11 3.19 0.33
N TYR A 329 -6.05 2.60 -0.25
CA TYR A 329 -6.20 1.68 -1.38
C TYR A 329 -6.98 0.42 -1.00
N GLU A 330 -6.77 -0.12 0.20
CA GLU A 330 -7.53 -1.26 0.75
C GLU A 330 -9.00 -0.91 0.97
N TYR A 331 -9.31 0.28 1.48
CA TYR A 331 -10.68 0.78 1.64
C TYR A 331 -11.39 0.91 0.29
N HIS A 332 -10.74 1.55 -0.69
CA HIS A 332 -11.28 1.65 -2.04
C HIS A 332 -11.47 0.27 -2.67
N ALA A 333 -10.50 -0.64 -2.54
CA ALA A 333 -10.62 -2.01 -3.06
C ALA A 333 -11.79 -2.78 -2.43
N ALA A 334 -12.08 -2.52 -1.15
CA ALA A 334 -13.25 -3.04 -0.45
C ALA A 334 -14.57 -2.32 -0.80
N GLY A 335 -14.54 -1.33 -1.70
CA GLY A 335 -15.72 -0.55 -2.09
C GLY A 335 -16.27 0.34 -0.96
N LEU A 336 -15.38 0.88 -0.12
CA LEU A 336 -15.74 1.79 0.96
C LEU A 336 -15.53 3.25 0.54
N PRO A 337 -16.48 4.14 0.84
CA PRO A 337 -16.21 5.56 0.81
C PRO A 337 -15.18 5.90 1.88
N VAL A 338 -14.19 6.71 1.53
CA VAL A 338 -13.10 7.08 2.44
C VAL A 338 -13.28 8.53 2.90
N ILE A 339 -13.16 8.77 4.21
CA ILE A 339 -13.02 10.12 4.75
C ILE A 339 -11.59 10.23 5.29
N THR A 340 -10.82 11.19 4.76
CA THR A 340 -9.44 11.41 5.19
C THR A 340 -9.12 12.89 5.34
N SER A 341 -8.09 13.20 6.13
CA SER A 341 -7.61 14.57 6.28
C SER A 341 -6.89 15.04 5.01
N ARG A 342 -7.01 16.32 4.69
CA ARG A 342 -6.28 16.99 3.60
C ARG A 342 -4.84 17.27 4.02
N VAL A 343 -4.02 16.22 4.10
CA VAL A 343 -2.61 16.27 4.55
C VAL A 343 -1.71 15.65 3.49
N GLY A 344 -0.58 16.28 3.23
CA GLY A 344 0.39 15.79 2.25
C GLY A 344 -0.25 15.51 0.91
N HIS A 345 0.05 14.36 0.32
CA HIS A 345 -0.48 13.94 -0.98
C HIS A 345 -1.83 13.19 -0.91
N LEU A 346 -2.49 13.14 0.26
CA LEU A 346 -3.77 12.43 0.38
C LEU A 346 -4.87 13.01 -0.52
N ALA A 347 -4.79 14.31 -0.85
CA ALA A 347 -5.67 14.94 -1.83
C ALA A 347 -5.43 14.48 -3.29
N GLU A 348 -4.30 13.83 -3.57
CA GLU A 348 -4.01 13.18 -4.86
C GLU A 348 -4.49 11.73 -4.87
N VAL A 349 -4.59 11.11 -3.69
CA VAL A 349 -5.01 9.72 -3.50
C VAL A 349 -6.53 9.59 -3.38
N VAL A 350 -7.20 10.55 -2.72
CA VAL A 350 -8.66 10.61 -2.58
C VAL A 350 -9.18 11.83 -3.34
N HIS A 351 -10.04 11.60 -4.31
CA HIS A 351 -10.69 12.66 -5.08
C HIS A 351 -11.95 13.10 -4.35
N ASP A 352 -11.90 14.34 -3.82
CA ASP A 352 -12.94 14.91 -2.96
C ASP A 352 -14.30 14.99 -3.66
N GLY A 353 -15.30 14.33 -3.09
CA GLY A 353 -16.66 14.25 -3.66
C GLY A 353 -16.83 13.22 -4.80
N GLU A 354 -15.75 12.55 -5.26
CA GLU A 354 -15.81 11.55 -6.33
C GLU A 354 -15.66 10.11 -5.79
N ASP A 355 -14.66 9.85 -4.96
CA ASP A 355 -14.41 8.53 -4.37
C ASP A 355 -14.18 8.56 -2.85
N GLY A 356 -14.25 9.74 -2.25
CA GLY A 356 -14.16 9.98 -0.83
C GLY A 356 -14.43 11.43 -0.47
N LEU A 357 -14.21 11.78 0.78
CA LEU A 357 -14.32 13.14 1.28
C LEU A 357 -13.02 13.56 1.96
N LEU A 358 -12.57 14.79 1.69
CA LEU A 358 -11.40 15.39 2.30
C LEU A 358 -11.84 16.42 3.35
N VAL A 359 -11.35 16.25 4.57
CA VAL A 359 -11.63 17.20 5.68
C VAL A 359 -10.35 17.94 6.09
N PRO A 360 -10.43 19.13 6.68
CA PRO A 360 -9.28 19.77 7.31
C PRO A 360 -8.66 18.85 8.37
N PRO A 361 -7.32 18.81 8.48
CA PRO A 361 -6.68 18.12 9.60
C PRO A 361 -7.02 18.78 10.93
N ASP A 362 -6.96 18.03 12.01
CA ASP A 362 -7.22 18.48 13.40
C ASP A 362 -8.59 19.15 13.61
N ASP A 363 -9.56 18.84 12.74
CA ASP A 363 -10.93 19.36 12.84
C ASP A 363 -11.94 18.21 13.08
N PRO A 364 -12.26 17.90 14.34
CA PRO A 364 -13.22 16.85 14.69
C PRO A 364 -14.65 17.18 14.27
N GLN A 365 -15.01 18.47 14.12
CA GLN A 365 -16.32 18.86 13.65
C GLN A 365 -16.49 18.56 12.17
N ALA A 366 -15.53 18.97 11.33
CA ALA A 366 -15.55 18.66 9.91
C ALA A 366 -15.55 17.15 9.64
N LEU A 367 -14.79 16.37 10.43
CA LEU A 367 -14.82 14.91 10.34
C LEU A 367 -16.18 14.35 10.72
N ALA A 368 -16.82 14.83 11.79
CA ALA A 368 -18.14 14.41 12.20
C ALA A 368 -19.21 14.75 11.15
N ASP A 369 -19.19 15.96 10.60
CA ASP A 369 -20.11 16.39 9.55
C ASP A 369 -20.00 15.53 8.29
N ALA A 370 -18.77 15.20 7.87
CA ALA A 370 -18.53 14.31 6.74
C ALA A 370 -19.06 12.89 7.01
N ILE A 371 -18.83 12.33 8.20
CA ILE A 371 -19.39 11.04 8.60
C ILE A 371 -20.92 11.08 8.60
N LEU A 372 -21.54 12.10 9.20
CA LEU A 372 -23.00 12.25 9.25
C LEU A 372 -23.62 12.39 7.86
N SER A 373 -22.96 13.12 6.95
CA SER A 373 -23.42 13.26 5.57
C SER A 373 -23.54 11.92 4.87
N LEU A 374 -22.54 11.07 5.03
CA LEU A 374 -22.52 9.71 4.47
C LEU A 374 -23.43 8.75 5.25
N ALA A 375 -23.54 8.87 6.58
CA ALA A 375 -24.42 8.05 7.39
C ALA A 375 -25.89 8.21 6.99
N ARG A 376 -26.30 9.45 6.71
CA ARG A 376 -27.66 9.82 6.31
C ARG A 376 -27.98 9.56 4.84
N ASN A 377 -26.96 9.29 4.00
CA ASN A 377 -27.14 9.09 2.55
C ASN A 377 -26.48 7.78 2.06
N PRO A 378 -27.15 6.63 2.19
CA PRO A 378 -26.64 5.34 1.72
C PRO A 378 -26.32 5.29 0.22
N ALA A 379 -27.09 5.99 -0.62
CA ALA A 379 -26.84 6.04 -2.05
C ALA A 379 -25.52 6.75 -2.37
N HIS A 380 -25.22 7.86 -1.68
CA HIS A 380 -23.96 8.58 -1.83
C HIS A 380 -22.77 7.73 -1.33
N ARG A 381 -22.92 7.01 -0.20
CA ARG A 381 -21.91 6.05 0.26
C ARG A 381 -21.54 5.02 -0.82
N THR A 382 -22.56 4.41 -1.41
CA THR A 382 -22.38 3.40 -2.48
C THR A 382 -21.68 4.01 -3.70
N HIS A 383 -22.12 5.20 -4.12
CA HIS A 383 -21.53 5.89 -5.27
C HIS A 383 -20.03 6.14 -5.09
N LEU A 384 -19.62 6.75 -3.97
CA LEU A 384 -18.21 7.02 -3.68
C LEU A 384 -17.38 5.72 -3.55
N GLY A 385 -17.94 4.72 -2.86
CA GLY A 385 -17.26 3.43 -2.69
C GLY A 385 -17.04 2.69 -4.03
N ASP A 386 -18.02 2.68 -4.92
CA ASP A 386 -17.91 2.07 -6.25
C ASP A 386 -16.92 2.82 -7.13
N ALA A 387 -16.94 4.15 -7.11
CA ALA A 387 -15.97 4.97 -7.85
C ALA A 387 -14.52 4.69 -7.39
N GLY A 388 -14.28 4.67 -6.06
CA GLY A 388 -12.98 4.33 -5.49
C GLY A 388 -12.52 2.92 -5.90
N ARG A 389 -13.42 1.94 -5.85
CA ARG A 389 -13.13 0.55 -6.24
C ARG A 389 -12.73 0.43 -7.71
N ILE A 390 -13.43 1.11 -8.60
CA ILE A 390 -13.11 1.09 -10.04
C ILE A 390 -11.76 1.75 -10.29
N ARG A 391 -11.50 2.90 -9.67
CA ARG A 391 -10.24 3.63 -9.87
C ARG A 391 -9.05 2.85 -9.33
N VAL A 392 -9.13 2.32 -8.10
CA VAL A 392 -8.00 1.59 -7.51
C VAL A 392 -7.67 0.30 -8.28
N ALA A 393 -8.67 -0.39 -8.82
CA ALA A 393 -8.45 -1.58 -9.64
C ALA A 393 -7.72 -1.24 -10.95
N ARG A 394 -7.99 -0.08 -11.54
CA ARG A 394 -7.38 0.37 -12.79
C ARG A 394 -5.95 0.89 -12.58
N GLU A 395 -5.72 1.67 -11.52
CA GLU A 395 -4.53 2.51 -11.38
C GLU A 395 -3.52 1.98 -10.34
N HIS A 396 -4.01 1.26 -9.33
CA HIS A 396 -3.25 0.83 -8.16
C HIS A 396 -3.33 -0.67 -7.86
N SER A 397 -3.73 -1.52 -8.84
CA SER A 397 -3.53 -2.95 -8.69
C SER A 397 -2.03 -3.28 -8.77
N TRP A 398 -1.62 -4.37 -8.12
CA TRP A 398 -0.22 -4.81 -8.21
C TRP A 398 0.21 -5.12 -9.64
N GLU A 399 -0.71 -5.60 -10.49
CA GLU A 399 -0.49 -5.79 -11.92
C GLU A 399 -0.18 -4.46 -12.63
N SER A 400 -0.94 -3.40 -12.32
CA SER A 400 -0.68 -2.05 -12.87
C SER A 400 0.67 -1.50 -12.41
N VAL A 401 1.03 -1.71 -11.14
CA VAL A 401 2.33 -1.30 -10.59
C VAL A 401 3.46 -2.06 -11.28
N ALA A 402 3.36 -3.39 -11.39
CA ALA A 402 4.37 -4.21 -12.07
C ALA A 402 4.54 -3.83 -13.54
N ALA A 403 3.45 -3.57 -14.25
CA ALA A 403 3.50 -3.13 -15.66
C ALA A 403 4.24 -1.79 -15.80
N LYS A 404 4.02 -0.84 -14.89
CA LYS A 404 4.75 0.45 -14.88
C LYS A 404 6.24 0.25 -14.59
N ILE A 405 6.60 -0.62 -13.64
CA ILE A 405 8.00 -0.95 -13.33
C ILE A 405 8.69 -1.55 -14.56
N LEU A 406 8.05 -2.49 -15.25
CA LEU A 406 8.58 -3.12 -16.45
C LEU A 406 8.76 -2.13 -17.60
N ALA A 407 7.82 -1.20 -17.77
CA ALA A 407 7.94 -0.13 -18.75
C ALA A 407 9.15 0.79 -18.46
N LEU A 408 9.34 1.19 -17.18
CA LEU A 408 10.51 1.99 -16.77
C LEU A 408 11.85 1.26 -17.03
N ALA A 409 11.87 -0.06 -16.93
CA ALA A 409 13.05 -0.85 -17.25
C ALA A 409 13.37 -0.88 -18.76
N GLU A 410 12.39 -0.66 -19.63
CA GLU A 410 12.55 -0.67 -21.10
C GLU A 410 12.86 0.71 -21.68
N GLU A 411 12.57 1.79 -20.96
CA GLU A 411 12.91 3.15 -21.40
C GLU A 411 14.44 3.32 -21.44
N THR A 412 14.98 3.65 -22.60
CA THR A 412 16.44 3.85 -22.85
C THR A 412 16.90 5.23 -22.38
#